data_d1338399ee40828daed725d0da3491db
#
_entry.id   d1338399ee40828daed725d0da3491db
#
_cell.length_a   1.000
_cell.length_b   1.000
_cell.length_c   1.000
_cell.angle_alpha   90.00
_cell.angle_beta   90.00
_cell.angle_gamma   90.00
#
_symmetry.space_group_name_H-M   'P 1'
#
loop_
_entity.id
_entity.type
_entity.pdbx_description
1 polymer ?
#
loop_
_entity_poly.entity_id
_entity_poly.type
_entity_poly.pdbx_seq_one_letter_code
_entity_poly.pdbx_strand_id
1 'polypeptide(L)'
;MIIPKEILSLVEQVSPESWGEIYPKLFAALVEYGLTRVETELVLRATAKRLGVSYAQVWADWQTYLGHDPKGAKPRASDHLRELLEVEEYEVWRSPGNEVWVSVRLNGHVEHWPVRSARTEAWLRRLYGQVYKRLAPKVAVEDVMADLRATGLLFGDVHPVFTRLGGWKEEETGERRVYLDLGRPDWTVVEVTAEGWRVIPASEAPVRFYRNEYQRPLPVPERGGSLEPLWDLLPLQGERDRLLVLGWLLGSLNPWGPYPVLILSGEKGAGKSTAGEILKRLLDPTKAPRRSEPENEGDIVIAAQNNLVLLYDNLSQISPKISDAFCRLSTGGGFSKRKLYTDDSEVVLEAQRPVILTGIGFGAIRDDLADRTIRVELTRIADEDRVTDSQLWARFHREHPRILGALLDAASVALRRFDETEGELEAVVKGWYP
;
A
#
# COMPACT_ATOMS: atom_id res chain seq x y z
N MET A 1 14.34 -25.79 -4.01
CA MET A 1 14.61 -26.88 -3.05
C MET A 1 14.78 -28.15 -3.86
N ILE A 2 16.01 -28.60 -4.07
CA ILE A 2 16.32 -29.79 -4.87
C ILE A 2 17.19 -30.72 -3.99
N ILE A 3 16.56 -31.75 -3.42
CA ILE A 3 17.31 -32.81 -2.72
C ILE A 3 18.13 -33.56 -3.76
N PRO A 4 19.43 -33.75 -3.55
CA PRO A 4 20.32 -34.49 -4.47
C PRO A 4 19.77 -35.90 -4.78
N LYS A 5 19.95 -36.34 -6.04
CA LYS A 5 19.44 -37.65 -6.52
C LYS A 5 20.04 -38.80 -5.74
N GLU A 6 21.28 -38.69 -5.32
CA GLU A 6 22.02 -39.66 -4.51
C GLU A 6 21.31 -39.89 -3.17
N ILE A 7 20.87 -38.83 -2.49
CA ILE A 7 20.13 -38.93 -1.22
C ILE A 7 18.77 -39.56 -1.45
N LEU A 8 18.06 -39.19 -2.52
CA LEU A 8 16.77 -39.83 -2.85
C LEU A 8 16.93 -41.29 -3.14
N SER A 9 17.98 -41.69 -3.85
CA SER A 9 18.31 -43.08 -4.14
C SER A 9 18.58 -43.88 -2.84
N LEU A 10 19.33 -43.29 -1.89
CA LEU A 10 19.56 -43.92 -0.58
C LEU A 10 18.26 -44.08 0.20
N VAL A 11 17.39 -43.08 0.20
CA VAL A 11 16.06 -43.16 0.82
C VAL A 11 15.22 -44.30 0.20
N GLU A 12 15.29 -44.48 -1.12
CA GLU A 12 14.58 -45.53 -1.82
C GLU A 12 15.04 -46.95 -1.44
N GLN A 13 16.28 -47.13 -1.05
CA GLN A 13 16.87 -48.40 -0.61
C GLN A 13 16.58 -48.73 0.86
N VAL A 14 16.02 -47.77 1.62
CA VAL A 14 15.71 -47.97 3.05
C VAL A 14 14.60 -49.01 3.23
N SER A 15 14.90 -50.04 4.00
CA SER A 15 13.96 -51.03 4.57
C SER A 15 14.38 -51.37 5.99
N PRO A 16 13.54 -52.03 6.80
CA PRO A 16 13.92 -52.47 8.13
C PRO A 16 15.17 -53.38 8.13
N GLU A 17 15.32 -54.21 7.11
CA GLU A 17 16.45 -55.12 6.97
C GLU A 17 17.73 -54.40 6.54
N SER A 18 17.65 -53.39 5.68
CA SER A 18 18.77 -52.67 5.14
C SER A 18 19.20 -51.46 5.99
N TRP A 19 18.44 -51.07 7.01
CA TRP A 19 18.67 -49.86 7.78
C TRP A 19 20.07 -49.77 8.37
N GLY A 20 20.56 -50.87 8.99
CA GLY A 20 21.89 -50.89 9.59
C GLY A 20 23.06 -50.55 8.63
N GLU A 21 22.90 -50.86 7.33
CA GLU A 21 23.90 -50.60 6.30
C GLU A 21 23.72 -49.24 5.62
N ILE A 22 22.46 -48.77 5.53
CA ILE A 22 22.11 -47.57 4.75
C ILE A 22 22.19 -46.30 5.59
N TYR A 23 21.82 -46.36 6.92
CA TYR A 23 21.77 -45.13 7.71
C TYR A 23 23.11 -44.38 7.82
N PRO A 24 24.28 -45.06 7.94
CA PRO A 24 25.54 -44.33 8.00
C PRO A 24 25.84 -43.60 6.67
N LYS A 25 25.49 -44.23 5.54
CA LYS A 25 25.69 -43.64 4.19
C LYS A 25 24.73 -42.49 3.97
N LEU A 26 23.47 -42.64 4.34
CA LEU A 26 22.44 -41.62 4.25
C LEU A 26 22.82 -40.39 5.11
N PHE A 27 23.21 -40.63 6.36
CA PHE A 27 23.56 -39.55 7.29
C PHE A 27 24.86 -38.86 6.89
N ALA A 28 25.85 -39.59 6.40
CA ALA A 28 27.04 -39.00 5.83
C ALA A 28 26.74 -38.11 4.63
N ALA A 29 25.90 -38.58 3.71
CA ALA A 29 25.44 -37.79 2.57
C ALA A 29 24.68 -36.50 2.98
N LEU A 30 23.83 -36.56 4.00
CA LEU A 30 23.13 -35.37 4.52
C LEU A 30 24.11 -34.30 5.01
N VAL A 31 25.22 -34.71 5.64
CA VAL A 31 26.28 -33.79 6.10
C VAL A 31 27.12 -33.28 4.91
N GLU A 32 27.53 -34.18 4.03
CA GLU A 32 28.43 -33.89 2.89
C GLU A 32 27.80 -32.88 1.90
N TYR A 33 26.50 -33.07 1.60
CA TYR A 33 25.77 -32.17 0.71
C TYR A 33 25.32 -30.85 1.38
N GLY A 34 25.57 -30.69 2.68
CA GLY A 34 25.25 -29.48 3.42
C GLY A 34 23.76 -29.10 3.38
N LEU A 35 22.88 -30.10 3.43
CA LEU A 35 21.44 -29.86 3.38
C LEU A 35 21.00 -28.95 4.52
N THR A 36 20.10 -28.04 4.19
CA THR A 36 19.41 -27.26 5.21
C THR A 36 18.67 -28.19 6.20
N ARG A 37 18.42 -27.70 7.38
CA ARG A 37 17.67 -28.44 8.40
C ARG A 37 16.30 -28.91 7.89
N VAL A 38 15.62 -28.08 7.08
CA VAL A 38 14.32 -28.41 6.47
C VAL A 38 14.46 -29.58 5.49
N GLU A 39 15.48 -29.55 4.62
CA GLU A 39 15.72 -30.64 3.67
C GLU A 39 16.10 -31.93 4.38
N THR A 40 16.94 -31.84 5.40
CA THR A 40 17.29 -32.96 6.27
C THR A 40 16.02 -33.55 6.94
N GLU A 41 15.17 -32.73 7.49
CA GLU A 41 13.92 -33.20 8.11
C GLU A 41 13.00 -33.91 7.11
N LEU A 42 12.88 -33.40 5.88
CA LEU A 42 12.08 -34.04 4.82
C LEU A 42 12.62 -35.43 4.48
N VAL A 43 13.95 -35.54 4.36
CA VAL A 43 14.61 -36.82 4.10
C VAL A 43 14.35 -37.80 5.27
N LEU A 44 14.57 -37.35 6.50
CA LEU A 44 14.36 -38.22 7.71
C LEU A 44 12.90 -38.63 7.87
N ARG A 45 11.93 -37.78 7.51
CA ARG A 45 10.50 -38.16 7.50
C ARG A 45 10.18 -39.21 6.45
N ALA A 46 10.75 -39.05 5.24
CA ALA A 46 10.58 -40.06 4.18
C ALA A 46 11.19 -41.41 4.60
N THR A 47 12.36 -41.36 5.22
CA THR A 47 13.04 -42.51 5.81
C THR A 47 12.20 -43.20 6.88
N ALA A 48 11.68 -42.44 7.84
CA ALA A 48 10.81 -42.96 8.91
C ALA A 48 9.57 -43.66 8.35
N LYS A 49 8.95 -43.09 7.33
CA LYS A 49 7.78 -43.66 6.64
C LYS A 49 8.12 -45.02 6.00
N ARG A 50 9.28 -45.17 5.39
CA ARG A 50 9.73 -46.41 4.75
C ARG A 50 10.07 -47.48 5.78
N LEU A 51 10.68 -47.10 6.89
CA LEU A 51 11.00 -48.00 7.99
C LEU A 51 9.77 -48.44 8.80
N GLY A 52 8.63 -47.77 8.65
CA GLY A 52 7.45 -48.00 9.47
C GLY A 52 7.62 -47.61 10.95
N VAL A 53 8.59 -46.70 11.24
CA VAL A 53 8.89 -46.18 12.57
C VAL A 53 8.45 -44.75 12.74
N SER A 54 8.44 -44.26 14.00
CA SER A 54 8.16 -42.85 14.24
C SER A 54 9.31 -41.97 13.75
N TYR A 55 8.97 -40.75 13.24
CA TYR A 55 9.98 -39.76 12.90
C TYR A 55 10.92 -39.44 14.08
N ALA A 56 10.38 -39.45 15.32
CA ALA A 56 11.17 -39.19 16.51
C ALA A 56 12.30 -40.18 16.70
N GLN A 57 12.13 -41.41 16.22
CA GLN A 57 13.14 -42.47 16.30
C GLN A 57 14.30 -42.18 15.31
N VAL A 58 13.98 -41.92 14.05
CA VAL A 58 14.99 -41.60 13.03
C VAL A 58 15.70 -40.29 13.35
N TRP A 59 14.98 -39.32 13.92
CA TRP A 59 15.57 -38.07 14.40
C TRP A 59 16.56 -38.30 15.55
N ALA A 60 16.25 -39.16 16.49
CA ALA A 60 17.16 -39.50 17.59
C ALA A 60 18.44 -40.19 17.08
N ASP A 61 18.32 -41.11 16.09
CA ASP A 61 19.46 -41.74 15.43
C ASP A 61 20.34 -40.70 14.71
N TRP A 62 19.73 -39.72 14.01
CA TRP A 62 20.42 -38.58 13.37
C TRP A 62 21.15 -37.70 14.38
N GLN A 63 20.50 -37.35 15.52
CA GLN A 63 21.16 -36.54 16.57
C GLN A 63 22.35 -37.32 17.17
N THR A 64 22.19 -38.63 17.39
CA THR A 64 23.26 -39.51 17.88
C THR A 64 24.43 -39.53 16.88
N TYR A 65 24.15 -39.62 15.57
CA TYR A 65 25.17 -39.57 14.52
C TYR A 65 25.98 -38.28 14.52
N LEU A 66 25.31 -37.16 14.78
CA LEU A 66 25.95 -35.81 14.91
C LEU A 66 26.69 -35.62 16.24
N GLY A 67 26.66 -36.58 17.17
CA GLY A 67 27.25 -36.45 18.51
C GLY A 67 26.43 -35.61 19.47
N HIS A 68 25.16 -35.32 19.13
CA HIS A 68 24.25 -34.56 19.99
C HIS A 68 23.46 -35.48 20.94
N ASP A 69 23.03 -34.95 22.09
CA ASP A 69 22.13 -35.68 23.00
C ASP A 69 20.78 -35.94 22.30
N PRO A 70 20.35 -37.22 22.10
CA PRO A 70 19.08 -37.56 21.43
C PRO A 70 17.85 -37.07 22.18
N LYS A 71 17.98 -36.57 23.41
CA LYS A 71 16.92 -35.93 24.19
C LYS A 71 16.78 -34.44 23.88
N GLY A 72 17.57 -33.87 22.95
CA GLY A 72 17.46 -32.53 22.50
C GLY A 72 16.00 -32.22 22.07
N ALA A 73 15.48 -31.04 22.49
CA ALA A 73 14.10 -30.66 22.23
C ALA A 73 13.77 -30.73 20.73
N LYS A 74 12.67 -31.39 20.37
CA LYS A 74 12.17 -31.43 19.00
C LYS A 74 12.04 -29.97 18.49
N PRO A 75 12.49 -29.70 17.26
CA PRO A 75 12.31 -28.35 16.69
C PRO A 75 10.85 -27.94 16.76
N ARG A 76 10.63 -26.74 17.24
CA ARG A 76 9.29 -26.15 17.30
C ARG A 76 8.84 -25.72 15.90
N ALA A 77 7.55 -25.60 15.68
CA ALA A 77 7.03 -25.12 14.41
C ALA A 77 7.50 -23.70 14.05
N SER A 78 7.82 -22.87 15.06
CA SER A 78 8.45 -21.56 14.88
C SER A 78 9.89 -21.67 14.35
N ASP A 79 10.67 -22.67 14.79
CA ASP A 79 12.03 -22.89 14.30
C ASP A 79 11.99 -23.30 12.82
N HIS A 80 11.06 -24.17 12.44
CA HIS A 80 10.85 -24.54 11.04
C HIS A 80 10.44 -23.35 10.17
N LEU A 81 9.60 -22.45 10.68
CA LEU A 81 9.22 -21.24 9.94
C LEU A 81 10.42 -20.29 9.74
N ARG A 82 11.29 -20.13 10.75
CA ARG A 82 12.52 -19.33 10.62
C ARG A 82 13.44 -19.90 9.55
N GLU A 83 13.65 -21.21 9.55
CA GLU A 83 14.46 -21.89 8.53
C GLU A 83 13.87 -21.74 7.12
N LEU A 84 12.54 -21.78 6.97
CA LEU A 84 11.89 -21.53 5.68
C LEU A 84 12.11 -20.08 5.22
N LEU A 85 12.15 -19.13 6.14
CA LEU A 85 12.44 -17.73 5.81
C LEU A 85 13.88 -17.50 5.34
N GLU A 86 14.85 -18.32 5.77
CA GLU A 86 16.26 -18.20 5.32
C GLU A 86 16.44 -18.45 3.82
N VAL A 87 15.50 -19.16 3.17
CA VAL A 87 15.54 -19.47 1.74
C VAL A 87 14.59 -18.62 0.90
N GLU A 88 13.79 -17.78 1.54
CA GLU A 88 12.87 -16.86 0.86
C GLU A 88 13.54 -15.50 0.61
N GLU A 89 13.18 -14.87 -0.50
CA GLU A 89 13.63 -13.52 -0.83
C GLU A 89 12.67 -12.51 -0.21
N TYR A 90 13.03 -11.98 0.95
CA TYR A 90 12.26 -10.94 1.63
C TYR A 90 13.16 -9.91 2.30
N GLU A 91 12.62 -8.77 2.62
CA GLU A 91 13.28 -7.68 3.34
C GLU A 91 12.37 -7.21 4.47
N VAL A 92 12.96 -6.95 5.65
CA VAL A 92 12.24 -6.35 6.79
C VAL A 92 12.76 -4.95 7.01
N TRP A 93 11.86 -3.98 7.08
CA TRP A 93 12.16 -2.57 7.21
C TRP A 93 11.08 -1.86 8.03
N ARG A 94 11.26 -0.57 8.32
CA ARG A 94 10.28 0.23 9.07
C ARG A 94 9.94 1.53 8.35
N SER A 95 8.71 1.99 8.54
CA SER A 95 8.30 3.34 8.11
C SER A 95 8.87 4.41 9.05
N PRO A 96 8.88 5.70 8.65
CA PRO A 96 9.23 6.81 9.55
C PRO A 96 8.43 6.82 10.86
N GLY A 97 7.17 6.35 10.82
CA GLY A 97 6.32 6.18 12.00
C GLY A 97 6.58 4.90 12.82
N ASN A 98 7.71 4.22 12.60
CA ASN A 98 8.11 2.98 13.29
C ASN A 98 7.13 1.79 13.12
N GLU A 99 6.28 1.79 12.11
CA GLU A 99 5.55 0.60 11.71
C GLU A 99 6.50 -0.32 10.93
N VAL A 100 6.55 -1.61 11.31
CA VAL A 100 7.43 -2.59 10.66
C VAL A 100 6.71 -3.25 9.50
N TRP A 101 7.42 -3.33 8.39
CA TRP A 101 6.96 -3.85 7.11
C TRP A 101 7.83 -5.02 6.64
N VAL A 102 7.25 -5.85 5.82
CA VAL A 102 7.96 -6.89 5.08
C VAL A 102 7.71 -6.70 3.58
N SER A 103 8.79 -6.72 2.79
CA SER A 103 8.74 -6.78 1.33
C SER A 103 8.94 -8.23 0.92
N VAL A 104 8.02 -8.77 0.15
CA VAL A 104 8.05 -10.18 -0.28
C VAL A 104 7.95 -10.26 -1.79
N ARG A 105 8.81 -11.06 -2.42
CA ARG A 105 8.71 -11.33 -3.85
C ARG A 105 7.68 -12.42 -4.12
N LEU A 106 6.62 -12.09 -4.85
CA LEU A 106 5.56 -13.01 -5.25
C LEU A 106 5.26 -12.87 -6.73
N ASN A 107 5.17 -13.99 -7.44
CA ASN A 107 4.73 -14.03 -8.85
C ASN A 107 5.46 -13.02 -9.76
N GLY A 108 6.75 -12.74 -9.49
CA GLY A 108 7.58 -11.85 -10.30
C GLY A 108 7.53 -10.37 -9.94
N HIS A 109 6.78 -9.98 -8.90
CA HIS A 109 6.75 -8.61 -8.37
C HIS A 109 6.99 -8.60 -6.86
N VAL A 110 7.23 -7.41 -6.29
CA VAL A 110 7.44 -7.22 -4.85
C VAL A 110 6.20 -6.57 -4.24
N GLU A 111 5.69 -7.17 -3.18
CA GLU A 111 4.62 -6.61 -2.37
C GLU A 111 5.14 -6.16 -1.00
N HIS A 112 4.59 -5.07 -0.48
CA HIS A 112 4.94 -4.51 0.83
C HIS A 112 3.76 -4.64 1.78
N TRP A 113 3.95 -5.29 2.93
CA TRP A 113 2.88 -5.51 3.91
C TRP A 113 3.33 -5.13 5.32
N PRO A 114 2.43 -4.56 6.14
CA PRO A 114 2.69 -4.47 7.57
C PRO A 114 2.93 -5.87 8.14
N VAL A 115 3.96 -6.05 8.96
CA VAL A 115 4.25 -7.36 9.58
C VAL A 115 3.03 -7.90 10.35
N ARG A 116 2.23 -7.02 10.95
CA ARG A 116 1.02 -7.41 11.68
C ARG A 116 -0.23 -7.64 10.81
N SER A 117 -0.08 -7.67 9.50
CA SER A 117 -1.22 -7.84 8.59
C SER A 117 -1.63 -9.30 8.42
N ALA A 118 -2.89 -9.51 8.06
CA ALA A 118 -3.40 -10.82 7.67
C ALA A 118 -2.67 -11.39 6.43
N ARG A 119 -2.10 -10.54 5.57
CA ARG A 119 -1.31 -10.97 4.41
C ARG A 119 0.01 -11.61 4.84
N THR A 120 0.72 -11.01 5.79
CA THR A 120 1.95 -11.58 6.36
C THR A 120 1.66 -12.91 7.04
N GLU A 121 0.58 -12.99 7.82
CA GLU A 121 0.14 -14.24 8.43
C GLU A 121 -0.15 -15.33 7.37
N ALA A 122 -0.88 -14.98 6.33
CA ALA A 122 -1.22 -15.91 5.24
C ALA A 122 0.03 -16.38 4.48
N TRP A 123 0.99 -15.51 4.25
CA TRP A 123 2.28 -15.86 3.63
C TRP A 123 3.05 -16.88 4.46
N LEU A 124 3.25 -16.64 5.77
CA LEU A 124 3.93 -17.56 6.66
C LEU A 124 3.20 -18.92 6.74
N ARG A 125 1.87 -18.92 6.81
CA ARG A 125 1.06 -20.16 6.78
C ARG A 125 1.23 -20.92 5.47
N ARG A 126 1.30 -20.23 4.35
CA ARG A 126 1.53 -20.82 3.02
C ARG A 126 2.89 -21.49 2.95
N LEU A 127 3.96 -20.80 3.37
CA LEU A 127 5.32 -21.36 3.39
C LEU A 127 5.36 -22.67 4.18
N TYR A 128 4.84 -22.67 5.38
CA TYR A 128 4.77 -23.86 6.22
C TYR A 128 3.94 -24.98 5.58
N GLY A 129 2.77 -24.64 5.05
CA GLY A 129 1.87 -25.60 4.42
C GLY A 129 2.41 -26.24 3.15
N GLN A 130 3.22 -25.52 2.36
CA GLN A 130 3.87 -26.06 1.16
C GLN A 130 4.83 -27.21 1.49
N VAL A 131 5.59 -27.08 2.57
CA VAL A 131 6.61 -28.05 3.00
C VAL A 131 6.01 -29.16 3.86
N TYR A 132 5.28 -28.78 4.90
CA TYR A 132 4.81 -29.76 5.91
C TYR A 132 3.43 -30.34 5.62
N LYS A 133 2.73 -29.90 4.56
CA LYS A 133 1.39 -30.36 4.14
C LYS A 133 0.34 -30.28 5.26
N ARG A 134 0.52 -29.34 6.20
CA ARG A 134 -0.38 -29.06 7.33
C ARG A 134 -0.35 -27.57 7.67
N LEU A 135 -1.35 -27.10 8.42
CA LEU A 135 -1.40 -25.71 8.86
C LEU A 135 -0.31 -25.45 9.92
N ALA A 136 0.32 -24.28 9.81
CA ALA A 136 1.20 -23.78 10.86
C ALA A 136 0.40 -23.51 12.14
N PRO A 137 0.88 -23.95 13.32
CA PRO A 137 0.26 -23.57 14.58
C PRO A 137 0.22 -22.05 14.74
N LYS A 138 -0.88 -21.53 15.29
CA LYS A 138 -1.07 -20.09 15.48
C LYS A 138 0.09 -19.45 16.26
N VAL A 139 0.47 -20.04 17.38
CA VAL A 139 1.57 -19.57 18.22
C VAL A 139 2.90 -19.47 17.45
N ALA A 140 3.20 -20.44 16.58
CA ALA A 140 4.42 -20.42 15.80
C ALA A 140 4.46 -19.28 14.79
N VAL A 141 3.31 -18.93 14.19
CA VAL A 141 3.19 -17.77 13.29
C VAL A 141 3.32 -16.45 14.07
N GLU A 142 2.66 -16.36 15.24
CA GLU A 142 2.75 -15.20 16.11
C GLU A 142 4.19 -14.95 16.60
N ASP A 143 4.91 -16.02 17.00
CA ASP A 143 6.32 -15.94 17.40
C ASP A 143 7.20 -15.40 16.27
N VAL A 144 7.04 -15.92 15.05
CA VAL A 144 7.83 -15.46 13.89
C VAL A 144 7.47 -14.02 13.49
N MET A 145 6.20 -13.64 13.54
CA MET A 145 5.79 -12.26 13.31
C MET A 145 6.39 -11.31 14.38
N ALA A 146 6.51 -11.77 15.62
CA ALA A 146 7.15 -10.99 16.69
C ALA A 146 8.66 -10.81 16.42
N ASP A 147 9.35 -11.86 15.94
CA ASP A 147 10.77 -11.80 15.54
C ASP A 147 10.99 -10.86 14.37
N LEU A 148 10.18 -10.96 13.30
CA LEU A 148 10.25 -10.04 12.16
C LEU A 148 10.06 -8.59 12.61
N ARG A 149 9.14 -8.37 13.56
CA ARG A 149 8.91 -7.04 14.12
C ARG A 149 10.11 -6.54 14.92
N ALA A 150 10.70 -7.36 15.77
CA ALA A 150 11.89 -7.01 16.54
C ALA A 150 13.06 -6.67 15.61
N THR A 151 13.28 -7.50 14.57
CA THR A 151 14.29 -7.27 13.54
C THR A 151 14.10 -5.91 12.86
N GLY A 152 12.88 -5.62 12.38
CA GLY A 152 12.60 -4.36 11.70
C GLY A 152 12.74 -3.13 12.58
N LEU A 153 12.38 -3.24 13.88
CA LEU A 153 12.53 -2.12 14.82
C LEU A 153 13.99 -1.82 15.18
N LEU A 154 14.82 -2.86 15.30
CA LEU A 154 16.18 -2.74 15.77
C LEU A 154 17.19 -2.54 14.64
N PHE A 155 16.97 -3.18 13.50
CA PHE A 155 17.95 -3.28 12.41
C PHE A 155 17.40 -2.89 11.05
N GLY A 156 16.08 -2.69 10.92
CA GLY A 156 15.44 -2.37 9.63
C GLY A 156 15.73 -0.94 9.18
N ASP A 157 16.04 -0.77 7.90
CA ASP A 157 16.15 0.53 7.26
C ASP A 157 14.83 1.30 7.32
N VAL A 158 14.91 2.62 7.23
CA VAL A 158 13.73 3.50 7.25
C VAL A 158 13.34 3.85 5.81
N HIS A 159 12.14 3.44 5.41
CA HIS A 159 11.59 3.78 4.10
C HIS A 159 10.18 4.34 4.21
N PRO A 160 9.86 5.40 3.46
CA PRO A 160 8.48 5.85 3.33
C PRO A 160 7.65 4.80 2.56
N VAL A 161 6.38 4.68 2.93
CA VAL A 161 5.42 3.84 2.23
C VAL A 161 4.24 4.70 1.79
N PHE A 162 3.82 4.50 0.56
CA PHE A 162 2.81 5.32 -0.07
C PHE A 162 1.55 4.52 -0.41
N THR A 163 0.43 5.21 -0.37
CA THR A 163 -0.84 4.71 -0.87
C THR A 163 -1.17 5.48 -2.15
N ARG A 164 -1.18 4.83 -3.30
CA ARG A 164 -1.51 5.37 -4.62
C ARG A 164 -0.52 6.38 -5.21
N LEU A 165 -0.03 7.37 -4.47
CA LEU A 165 0.87 8.40 -4.96
C LEU A 165 2.11 8.48 -4.07
N GLY A 166 3.29 8.45 -4.68
CA GLY A 166 4.58 8.59 -4.00
C GLY A 166 5.46 9.63 -4.67
N GLY A 167 6.29 10.29 -3.87
CA GLY A 167 7.28 11.25 -4.34
C GLY A 167 8.70 10.77 -4.10
N TRP A 168 9.57 11.10 -5.03
CA TRP A 168 11.01 10.92 -4.93
C TRP A 168 11.72 12.23 -5.27
N LYS A 169 12.69 12.59 -4.45
CA LYS A 169 13.57 13.72 -4.71
C LYS A 169 15.00 13.20 -4.66
N GLU A 170 15.72 13.38 -5.77
CA GLU A 170 17.14 13.07 -5.85
C GLU A 170 17.93 14.04 -4.97
N GLU A 171 18.76 13.53 -4.07
CA GLU A 171 19.49 14.38 -3.09
C GLU A 171 20.55 15.26 -3.75
N GLU A 172 21.24 14.72 -4.79
CA GLU A 172 22.34 15.42 -5.46
C GLU A 172 21.87 16.50 -6.44
N THR A 173 20.85 16.20 -7.23
CA THR A 173 20.36 17.05 -8.32
C THR A 173 19.16 17.90 -7.92
N GLY A 174 18.45 17.52 -6.87
CA GLY A 174 17.17 18.10 -6.49
C GLY A 174 16.03 17.69 -7.40
N GLU A 175 16.25 16.83 -8.41
CA GLU A 175 15.23 16.37 -9.35
C GLU A 175 14.07 15.72 -8.61
N ARG A 176 12.85 16.15 -8.95
CA ARG A 176 11.61 15.61 -8.38
C ARG A 176 10.95 14.67 -9.35
N ARG A 177 10.53 13.51 -8.84
CA ARG A 177 9.75 12.51 -9.59
C ARG A 177 8.51 12.14 -8.81
N VAL A 178 7.42 11.97 -9.51
CA VAL A 178 6.15 11.53 -8.96
C VAL A 178 5.82 10.15 -9.50
N TYR A 179 5.36 9.27 -8.63
CA TYR A 179 4.97 7.91 -8.98
C TYR A 179 3.51 7.69 -8.62
N LEU A 180 2.69 7.35 -9.62
CA LEU A 180 1.27 7.01 -9.44
C LEU A 180 1.10 5.51 -9.60
N ASP A 181 0.72 4.82 -8.51
CA ASP A 181 0.41 3.40 -8.56
C ASP A 181 -0.93 3.16 -9.27
N LEU A 182 -0.90 2.43 -10.38
CA LEU A 182 -2.12 2.09 -11.12
C LEU A 182 -3.00 1.05 -10.40
N GLY A 183 -2.49 0.39 -9.36
CA GLY A 183 -3.24 -0.61 -8.60
C GLY A 183 -3.64 -1.84 -9.41
N ARG A 184 -2.97 -2.09 -10.54
CA ARG A 184 -3.25 -3.17 -11.49
C ARG A 184 -2.59 -4.48 -11.08
N PRO A 185 -3.11 -5.63 -11.51
CA PRO A 185 -2.50 -6.93 -11.21
C PRO A 185 -1.08 -7.11 -11.78
N ASP A 186 -0.73 -6.36 -12.85
CA ASP A 186 0.58 -6.34 -13.49
C ASP A 186 1.62 -5.49 -12.74
N TRP A 187 1.26 -4.89 -11.59
CA TRP A 187 2.13 -4.08 -10.74
C TRP A 187 2.87 -2.97 -11.50
N THR A 188 2.15 -2.30 -12.40
CA THR A 188 2.65 -1.12 -13.11
C THR A 188 2.33 0.15 -12.36
N VAL A 189 3.25 1.12 -12.47
CA VAL A 189 3.14 2.49 -11.95
C VAL A 189 3.43 3.48 -13.06
N VAL A 190 2.96 4.71 -12.93
CA VAL A 190 3.36 5.81 -13.81
C VAL A 190 4.45 6.61 -13.10
N GLU A 191 5.59 6.74 -13.74
CA GLU A 191 6.63 7.70 -13.38
C GLU A 191 6.37 9.02 -14.12
N VAL A 192 6.35 10.13 -13.39
CA VAL A 192 6.20 11.49 -13.96
C VAL A 192 7.44 12.28 -13.58
N THR A 193 8.08 12.88 -14.60
CA THR A 193 9.26 13.73 -14.49
C THR A 193 9.01 15.08 -15.17
N ALA A 194 9.97 15.98 -15.13
CA ALA A 194 9.93 17.24 -15.83
C ALA A 194 9.88 17.10 -17.37
N GLU A 195 10.36 15.96 -17.92
CA GLU A 195 10.42 15.67 -19.36
C GLU A 195 9.17 14.98 -19.90
N GLY A 196 8.35 14.40 -19.00
CA GLY A 196 7.16 13.64 -19.38
C GLY A 196 6.81 12.56 -18.38
N TRP A 197 6.01 11.60 -18.81
CA TRP A 197 5.65 10.45 -17.99
C TRP A 197 5.81 9.15 -18.76
N ARG A 198 5.96 8.04 -18.06
CA ARG A 198 6.00 6.70 -18.63
C ARG A 198 5.43 5.68 -17.66
N VAL A 199 4.93 4.58 -18.21
CA VAL A 199 4.48 3.44 -17.41
C VAL A 199 5.65 2.48 -17.23
N ILE A 200 5.95 2.13 -15.99
CA ILE A 200 7.06 1.24 -15.62
C ILE A 200 6.58 0.16 -14.65
N PRO A 201 7.29 -0.97 -14.52
CA PRO A 201 7.08 -1.91 -13.42
C PRO A 201 7.31 -1.22 -12.06
N ALA A 202 6.53 -1.56 -11.05
CA ALA A 202 6.69 -0.99 -9.70
C ALA A 202 8.06 -1.31 -9.08
N SER A 203 8.72 -2.39 -9.52
CA SER A 203 10.07 -2.77 -9.09
C SER A 203 11.19 -1.82 -9.56
N GLU A 204 10.91 -0.98 -10.56
CA GLU A 204 11.84 0.05 -11.06
C GLU A 204 11.66 1.39 -10.33
N ALA A 205 10.57 1.56 -9.57
CA ALA A 205 10.31 2.77 -8.81
C ALA A 205 11.09 2.77 -7.49
N PRO A 206 11.75 3.89 -7.11
CA PRO A 206 12.48 3.99 -5.84
C PRO A 206 11.54 4.17 -4.62
N VAL A 207 10.25 4.09 -4.84
CA VAL A 207 9.20 4.27 -3.83
C VAL A 207 8.44 2.97 -3.58
N ARG A 208 7.97 2.77 -2.35
CA ARG A 208 7.26 1.56 -1.93
C ARG A 208 5.77 1.84 -1.81
N PHE A 209 4.95 1.02 -2.48
CA PHE A 209 3.50 1.14 -2.47
C PHE A 209 2.84 0.05 -1.64
N TYR A 210 1.93 0.46 -0.76
CA TYR A 210 1.02 -0.44 -0.09
C TYR A 210 -0.35 -0.40 -0.76
N ARG A 211 -0.82 -1.57 -1.23
CA ARG A 211 -2.14 -1.75 -1.82
C ARG A 211 -3.08 -2.40 -0.82
N ASN A 212 -4.06 -1.64 -0.36
CA ASN A 212 -5.11 -2.16 0.51
C ASN A 212 -6.27 -2.77 -0.30
N GLU A 213 -7.15 -3.52 0.36
CA GLU A 213 -8.29 -4.21 -0.26
C GLU A 213 -9.38 -3.30 -0.84
N TYR A 214 -9.39 -2.03 -0.46
CA TYR A 214 -10.37 -1.04 -0.92
C TYR A 214 -9.98 -0.39 -2.23
N GLN A 215 -8.71 -0.37 -2.57
CA GLN A 215 -8.22 0.20 -3.82
C GLN A 215 -8.80 -0.52 -5.04
N ARG A 216 -9.03 0.24 -6.11
CA ARG A 216 -9.43 -0.24 -7.43
C ARG A 216 -8.40 0.23 -8.46
N PRO A 217 -8.21 -0.55 -9.55
CA PRO A 217 -7.24 -0.18 -10.57
C PRO A 217 -7.64 1.11 -11.29
N LEU A 218 -6.62 1.92 -11.58
CA LEU A 218 -6.66 2.97 -12.59
C LEU A 218 -6.47 2.34 -13.99
N PRO A 219 -7.00 2.94 -15.03
CA PRO A 219 -6.66 2.55 -16.39
C PRO A 219 -5.19 2.88 -16.68
N VAL A 220 -4.62 2.23 -17.70
CA VAL A 220 -3.35 2.69 -18.28
C VAL A 220 -3.60 4.04 -18.96
N PRO A 221 -2.84 5.09 -18.62
CA PRO A 221 -3.05 6.40 -19.24
C PRO A 221 -2.68 6.38 -20.73
N GLU A 222 -3.40 7.15 -21.54
CA GLU A 222 -3.17 7.29 -22.98
C GLU A 222 -2.55 8.66 -23.29
N ARG A 223 -1.52 8.69 -24.16
CA ARG A 223 -0.92 9.93 -24.62
C ARG A 223 -1.81 10.66 -25.64
N GLY A 224 -1.62 11.98 -25.74
CA GLY A 224 -2.39 12.81 -26.66
C GLY A 224 -3.86 12.93 -26.28
N GLY A 225 -4.17 12.71 -24.99
CA GLY A 225 -5.49 12.94 -24.44
C GLY A 225 -5.83 14.45 -24.32
N SER A 226 -7.03 14.71 -23.82
CA SER A 226 -7.53 16.07 -23.58
C SER A 226 -8.32 16.08 -22.27
N LEU A 227 -8.39 17.25 -21.62
CA LEU A 227 -9.24 17.48 -20.45
C LEU A 227 -10.68 17.86 -20.83
N GLU A 228 -10.98 18.17 -22.11
CA GLU A 228 -12.32 18.56 -22.53
C GLU A 228 -13.40 17.54 -22.17
N PRO A 229 -13.19 16.22 -22.33
CA PRO A 229 -14.19 15.24 -21.90
C PRO A 229 -14.48 15.27 -20.38
N LEU A 230 -13.54 15.70 -19.55
CA LEU A 230 -13.77 15.89 -18.12
C LEU A 230 -14.74 17.04 -17.86
N TRP A 231 -14.56 18.16 -18.56
CA TRP A 231 -15.41 19.33 -18.42
C TRP A 231 -16.86 19.07 -18.81
N ASP A 232 -17.07 18.20 -19.80
CA ASP A 232 -18.39 17.75 -20.22
C ASP A 232 -19.08 16.85 -19.19
N LEU A 233 -18.33 16.25 -18.27
CA LEU A 233 -18.87 15.39 -17.20
C LEU A 233 -19.19 16.17 -15.90
N LEU A 234 -18.69 17.41 -15.81
CA LEU A 234 -18.81 18.23 -14.61
C LEU A 234 -19.66 19.48 -14.91
N PRO A 235 -20.71 19.77 -14.16
CA PRO A 235 -21.59 20.94 -14.37
C PRO A 235 -20.95 22.23 -13.86
N LEU A 236 -19.81 22.64 -14.43
CA LEU A 236 -19.01 23.81 -14.06
C LEU A 236 -19.50 25.09 -14.74
N GLN A 237 -19.31 26.26 -14.06
CA GLN A 237 -19.74 27.57 -14.53
C GLN A 237 -18.64 28.31 -15.31
N GLY A 238 -18.08 27.66 -16.34
CA GLY A 238 -17.14 28.32 -17.23
C GLY A 238 -15.67 28.10 -16.89
N GLU A 239 -14.78 28.91 -17.49
CA GLU A 239 -13.34 28.67 -17.50
C GLU A 239 -12.68 28.79 -16.12
N ARG A 240 -13.12 29.75 -15.31
CA ARG A 240 -12.60 29.94 -13.95
C ARG A 240 -12.72 28.66 -13.12
N ASP A 241 -13.90 28.03 -13.11
CA ASP A 241 -14.15 26.84 -12.32
C ASP A 241 -13.35 25.65 -12.86
N ARG A 242 -13.20 25.54 -14.18
CA ARG A 242 -12.32 24.54 -14.83
C ARG A 242 -10.87 24.71 -14.36
N LEU A 243 -10.36 25.94 -14.31
CA LEU A 243 -9.01 26.23 -13.82
C LEU A 243 -8.85 25.89 -12.33
N LEU A 244 -9.82 26.21 -11.50
CA LEU A 244 -9.82 25.87 -10.07
C LEU A 244 -9.82 24.35 -9.84
N VAL A 245 -10.64 23.62 -10.57
CA VAL A 245 -10.68 22.13 -10.51
C VAL A 245 -9.38 21.54 -11.04
N LEU A 246 -8.82 22.06 -12.14
CA LEU A 246 -7.54 21.63 -12.68
C LEU A 246 -6.40 21.87 -11.69
N GLY A 247 -6.34 23.05 -11.09
CA GLY A 247 -5.35 23.38 -10.07
C GLY A 247 -5.43 22.44 -8.87
N TRP A 248 -6.65 22.11 -8.42
CA TRP A 248 -6.86 21.14 -7.34
C TRP A 248 -6.42 19.72 -7.75
N LEU A 249 -6.73 19.28 -8.97
CA LEU A 249 -6.30 17.95 -9.48
C LEU A 249 -4.78 17.86 -9.58
N LEU A 250 -4.11 18.88 -10.11
CA LEU A 250 -2.64 18.92 -10.20
C LEU A 250 -2.01 19.00 -8.81
N GLY A 251 -2.56 19.80 -7.90
CA GLY A 251 -2.16 19.82 -6.49
C GLY A 251 -2.31 18.46 -5.82
N SER A 252 -3.38 17.71 -6.16
CA SER A 252 -3.60 16.36 -5.64
C SER A 252 -2.61 15.32 -6.19
N LEU A 253 -1.93 15.60 -7.30
CA LEU A 253 -0.83 14.81 -7.85
C LEU A 253 0.55 15.24 -7.33
N ASN A 254 0.63 16.27 -6.48
CA ASN A 254 1.85 16.66 -5.78
C ASN A 254 1.99 15.84 -4.48
N PRO A 255 2.95 14.89 -4.35
CA PRO A 255 3.06 14.04 -3.16
C PRO A 255 3.57 14.77 -1.90
N TRP A 256 4.02 16.01 -2.04
CA TRP A 256 4.58 16.80 -0.92
C TRP A 256 3.57 17.77 -0.28
N GLY A 257 2.38 17.95 -0.89
CA GLY A 257 1.37 18.91 -0.40
C GLY A 257 1.84 20.39 -0.45
N PRO A 258 1.20 21.30 0.28
CA PRO A 258 -0.10 21.11 0.94
C PRO A 258 -1.26 20.91 -0.04
N TYR A 259 -2.43 20.46 0.49
CA TYR A 259 -3.60 20.19 -0.35
C TYR A 259 -4.77 21.08 0.05
N PRO A 260 -5.18 22.03 -0.78
CA PRO A 260 -6.40 22.77 -0.51
C PRO A 260 -7.62 21.86 -0.52
N VAL A 261 -8.55 22.09 0.37
CA VAL A 261 -9.83 21.35 0.42
C VAL A 261 -10.72 21.85 -0.72
N LEU A 262 -11.20 20.95 -1.58
CA LEU A 262 -12.16 21.28 -2.63
C LEU A 262 -13.58 21.22 -2.08
N ILE A 263 -14.32 22.30 -2.16
CA ILE A 263 -15.73 22.37 -1.79
C ILE A 263 -16.56 22.49 -3.05
N LEU A 264 -17.41 21.49 -3.31
CA LEU A 264 -18.41 21.51 -4.38
C LEU A 264 -19.76 21.91 -3.79
N SER A 265 -20.18 23.14 -4.06
CA SER A 265 -21.48 23.71 -3.67
C SER A 265 -22.45 23.77 -4.84
N GLY A 266 -23.69 24.12 -4.60
CA GLY A 266 -24.74 24.29 -5.61
C GLY A 266 -26.09 23.77 -5.14
N GLU A 267 -27.13 24.06 -5.90
CA GLU A 267 -28.49 23.67 -5.60
C GLU A 267 -28.70 22.15 -5.56
N LYS A 268 -29.87 21.74 -5.05
CA LYS A 268 -30.30 20.33 -5.12
C LYS A 268 -30.45 19.93 -6.60
N GLY A 269 -29.84 18.81 -6.99
CA GLY A 269 -29.85 18.37 -8.38
C GLY A 269 -28.71 18.90 -9.25
N ALA A 270 -27.74 19.65 -8.68
CA ALA A 270 -26.55 20.12 -9.39
C ALA A 270 -25.45 19.04 -9.55
N GLY A 271 -25.69 17.78 -9.24
CA GLY A 271 -24.73 16.70 -9.48
C GLY A 271 -23.50 16.70 -8.56
N LYS A 272 -23.51 17.39 -7.41
CA LYS A 272 -22.36 17.53 -6.50
C LYS A 272 -21.69 16.20 -6.12
N SER A 273 -22.49 15.25 -5.66
CA SER A 273 -22.00 13.93 -5.23
C SER A 273 -21.33 13.18 -6.39
N THR A 274 -21.93 13.27 -7.57
CA THR A 274 -21.40 12.64 -8.79
C THR A 274 -20.14 13.32 -9.27
N ALA A 275 -20.07 14.65 -9.28
CA ALA A 275 -18.88 15.41 -9.60
C ALA A 275 -17.72 15.08 -8.66
N GLY A 276 -17.97 15.07 -7.34
CA GLY A 276 -16.97 14.66 -6.35
C GLY A 276 -16.47 13.23 -6.58
N GLU A 277 -17.38 12.31 -6.92
CA GLU A 277 -17.01 10.93 -7.21
C GLU A 277 -16.20 10.78 -8.51
N ILE A 278 -16.53 11.53 -9.56
CA ILE A 278 -15.74 11.58 -10.80
C ILE A 278 -14.31 12.02 -10.49
N LEU A 279 -14.13 13.14 -9.77
CA LEU A 279 -12.83 13.67 -9.42
C LEU A 279 -12.02 12.69 -8.55
N LYS A 280 -12.65 12.06 -7.56
CA LYS A 280 -11.99 11.03 -6.75
C LYS A 280 -11.60 9.82 -7.59
N ARG A 281 -12.50 9.29 -8.42
CA ARG A 281 -12.23 8.11 -9.25
C ARG A 281 -11.18 8.37 -10.32
N LEU A 282 -11.03 9.61 -10.75
CA LEU A 282 -10.01 10.00 -11.73
C LEU A 282 -8.60 9.75 -11.20
N LEU A 283 -8.34 9.97 -9.91
CA LEU A 283 -7.03 9.83 -9.26
C LEU A 283 -6.93 8.62 -8.33
N ASP A 284 -8.02 8.30 -7.63
CA ASP A 284 -8.01 7.30 -6.55
C ASP A 284 -9.33 6.51 -6.50
N PRO A 285 -9.59 5.63 -7.48
CA PRO A 285 -10.76 4.77 -7.45
C PRO A 285 -10.70 3.78 -6.29
N THR A 286 -11.79 3.69 -5.53
CA THR A 286 -11.92 2.79 -4.38
C THR A 286 -13.28 2.11 -4.36
N LYS A 287 -13.43 1.05 -3.55
CA LYS A 287 -14.68 0.28 -3.42
C LYS A 287 -15.84 1.14 -2.89
N ALA A 288 -15.55 2.05 -1.97
CA ALA A 288 -16.52 2.99 -1.39
C ALA A 288 -15.98 4.42 -1.54
N PRO A 289 -16.24 5.07 -2.69
CA PRO A 289 -15.64 6.37 -2.99
C PRO A 289 -16.18 7.49 -2.11
N ARG A 290 -17.46 7.44 -1.72
CA ARG A 290 -18.12 8.46 -0.90
C ARG A 290 -18.15 8.04 0.56
N ARG A 291 -17.96 9.00 1.45
CA ARG A 291 -18.05 8.86 2.90
C ARG A 291 -19.09 9.81 3.45
N SER A 292 -19.79 9.39 4.48
CA SER A 292 -20.62 10.28 5.30
C SER A 292 -19.73 11.20 6.16
N GLU A 293 -20.36 12.14 6.84
CA GLU A 293 -19.72 12.98 7.85
C GLU A 293 -18.95 12.13 8.87
N PRO A 294 -17.66 12.46 9.15
CA PRO A 294 -16.89 11.72 10.15
C PRO A 294 -17.38 12.04 11.56
N GLU A 295 -17.50 11.03 12.39
CA GLU A 295 -17.93 11.20 13.78
C GLU A 295 -16.81 11.81 14.65
N ASN A 296 -15.57 11.51 14.33
CA ASN A 296 -14.40 11.95 15.07
C ASN A 296 -13.14 12.02 14.19
N GLU A 297 -12.07 12.60 14.73
CA GLU A 297 -10.77 12.71 14.03
C GLU A 297 -10.15 11.35 13.68
N GLY A 298 -10.39 10.32 14.48
CA GLY A 298 -9.89 8.97 14.23
C GLY A 298 -10.42 8.38 12.94
N ASP A 299 -11.67 8.68 12.57
CA ASP A 299 -12.27 8.23 11.31
C ASP A 299 -11.57 8.87 10.11
N ILE A 300 -11.19 10.15 10.24
CA ILE A 300 -10.46 10.89 9.20
C ILE A 300 -9.06 10.27 9.03
N VAL A 301 -8.36 9.97 10.12
CA VAL A 301 -7.02 9.37 10.09
C VAL A 301 -7.05 8.00 9.43
N ILE A 302 -7.99 7.13 9.82
CA ILE A 302 -8.16 5.80 9.21
C ILE A 302 -8.47 5.93 7.72
N ALA A 303 -9.32 6.90 7.35
CA ALA A 303 -9.63 7.16 5.95
C ALA A 303 -8.38 7.62 5.17
N ALA A 304 -7.56 8.52 5.73
CA ALA A 304 -6.36 9.07 5.13
C ALA A 304 -5.24 8.04 4.94
N GLN A 305 -5.13 7.05 5.84
CA GLN A 305 -4.19 5.95 5.70
C GLN A 305 -4.53 5.02 4.51
N ASN A 306 -5.81 4.93 4.14
CA ASN A 306 -6.29 3.99 3.15
C ASN A 306 -6.65 4.59 1.80
N ASN A 307 -6.63 5.91 1.66
CA ASN A 307 -6.98 6.61 0.42
C ASN A 307 -5.99 7.73 0.14
N LEU A 308 -5.75 8.02 -1.14
CA LEU A 308 -5.10 9.24 -1.58
C LEU A 308 -6.07 10.42 -1.45
N VAL A 309 -7.25 10.32 -2.04
CA VAL A 309 -8.28 11.37 -2.05
C VAL A 309 -9.42 10.98 -1.12
N LEU A 310 -9.85 11.89 -0.25
CA LEU A 310 -11.01 11.72 0.61
C LEU A 310 -12.20 12.50 0.05
N LEU A 311 -13.34 11.84 -0.10
CA LEU A 311 -14.60 12.47 -0.49
C LEU A 311 -15.63 12.30 0.63
N TYR A 312 -15.99 13.40 1.29
CA TYR A 312 -17.11 13.45 2.24
C TYR A 312 -18.30 14.09 1.56
N ASP A 313 -19.38 13.32 1.49
CA ASP A 313 -20.55 13.64 0.66
C ASP A 313 -21.76 14.06 1.52
N ASN A 314 -22.49 15.06 1.02
CA ASN A 314 -23.74 15.55 1.60
C ASN A 314 -23.62 16.04 3.05
N LEU A 315 -22.56 16.80 3.33
CA LEU A 315 -22.35 17.43 4.63
C LEU A 315 -23.36 18.55 4.84
N SER A 316 -24.07 18.53 5.97
CA SER A 316 -25.00 19.59 6.38
C SER A 316 -24.34 20.65 7.26
N GLN A 317 -23.39 20.23 8.08
CA GLN A 317 -22.60 21.04 9.01
C GLN A 317 -21.20 20.44 9.16
N ILE A 318 -20.26 21.25 9.60
CA ILE A 318 -18.91 20.78 9.98
C ILE A 318 -18.66 21.23 11.42
N SER A 319 -18.52 20.28 12.33
CA SER A 319 -18.23 20.60 13.73
C SER A 319 -16.84 21.26 13.85
N PRO A 320 -16.58 22.12 14.87
CA PRO A 320 -15.27 22.75 15.05
C PRO A 320 -14.11 21.76 15.06
N LYS A 321 -14.27 20.63 15.73
CA LYS A 321 -13.23 19.57 15.79
C LYS A 321 -12.93 18.96 14.42
N ILE A 322 -13.95 18.72 13.62
CA ILE A 322 -13.81 18.16 12.26
C ILE A 322 -13.23 19.21 11.31
N SER A 323 -13.60 20.49 11.47
CA SER A 323 -13.01 21.61 10.75
C SER A 323 -11.49 21.68 11.00
N ASP A 324 -11.07 21.64 12.27
CA ASP A 324 -9.66 21.63 12.66
C ASP A 324 -8.90 20.40 12.11
N ALA A 325 -9.57 19.23 12.07
CA ALA A 325 -8.99 18.03 11.49
C ALA A 325 -8.79 18.14 9.98
N PHE A 326 -9.73 18.74 9.24
CA PHE A 326 -9.55 19.02 7.81
C PHE A 326 -8.43 20.05 7.55
N CYS A 327 -8.28 21.08 8.40
CA CYS A 327 -7.17 22.00 8.32
C CYS A 327 -5.82 21.28 8.47
N ARG A 328 -5.68 20.41 9.48
CA ARG A 328 -4.47 19.59 9.68
C ARG A 328 -4.22 18.65 8.49
N LEU A 329 -5.26 18.03 7.95
CA LEU A 329 -5.13 17.13 6.80
C LEU A 329 -4.70 17.86 5.52
N SER A 330 -5.10 19.13 5.38
CA SER A 330 -4.73 20.01 4.27
C SER A 330 -3.25 20.42 4.32
N THR A 331 -2.77 20.88 5.47
CA THR A 331 -1.45 21.52 5.60
C THR A 331 -0.36 20.62 6.16
N GLY A 332 -0.70 19.42 6.60
CA GLY A 332 0.21 18.53 7.31
C GLY A 332 0.27 18.89 8.80
N GLY A 333 -0.27 18.03 9.64
CA GLY A 333 -0.21 18.19 11.09
C GLY A 333 -0.38 16.83 11.76
N GLY A 334 0.23 16.66 12.91
CA GLY A 334 0.12 15.43 13.69
C GLY A 334 -1.31 15.24 14.22
N PHE A 335 -1.84 14.04 14.03
CA PHE A 335 -3.02 13.57 14.72
C PHE A 335 -2.58 12.72 15.91
N SER A 336 -2.83 13.19 17.11
CA SER A 336 -2.46 12.43 18.30
C SER A 336 -3.56 11.41 18.63
N LYS A 337 -3.20 10.14 18.74
CA LYS A 337 -4.10 9.09 19.21
C LYS A 337 -3.43 8.32 20.36
N ARG A 338 -4.09 8.28 21.53
CA ARG A 338 -3.70 7.36 22.60
C ARG A 338 -3.88 5.93 22.11
N LYS A 339 -2.84 5.12 22.23
CA LYS A 339 -2.90 3.69 21.97
C LYS A 339 -3.70 3.04 23.10
N LEU A 340 -4.83 2.43 22.79
CA LEU A 340 -5.56 1.56 23.73
C LEU A 340 -4.62 0.40 24.14
N TYR A 341 -4.38 0.25 25.46
CA TYR A 341 -3.60 -0.83 26.11
C TYR A 341 -2.06 -0.70 26.18
N THR A 342 -1.47 0.51 26.02
CA THR A 342 -0.09 0.74 26.42
C THR A 342 0.01 2.10 27.11
N ASP A 343 0.49 2.12 28.34
CA ASP A 343 0.37 3.27 29.26
C ASP A 343 1.22 4.51 28.92
N ASP A 344 2.13 4.49 27.91
CA ASP A 344 3.09 5.58 27.74
C ASP A 344 3.49 5.95 26.30
N SER A 345 2.76 5.55 25.24
CA SER A 345 3.14 5.95 23.89
C SER A 345 1.99 6.63 23.13
N GLU A 346 2.12 7.94 22.94
CA GLU A 346 1.35 8.71 21.97
C GLU A 346 1.82 8.33 20.57
N VAL A 347 0.89 7.86 19.72
CA VAL A 347 1.19 7.68 18.30
C VAL A 347 0.74 8.93 17.57
N VAL A 348 1.70 9.75 17.18
CA VAL A 348 1.45 10.86 16.26
C VAL A 348 1.36 10.29 14.85
N LEU A 349 0.18 10.36 14.26
CA LEU A 349 -0.05 9.98 12.86
C LEU A 349 -0.02 11.26 12.02
N GLU A 350 0.98 11.39 11.18
CA GLU A 350 1.02 12.44 10.18
C GLU A 350 0.27 11.96 8.94
N ALA A 351 -0.75 12.71 8.55
CA ALA A 351 -1.49 12.45 7.32
C ALA A 351 -1.78 13.77 6.61
N GLN A 352 -1.47 13.80 5.33
CA GLN A 352 -1.75 14.93 4.46
C GLN A 352 -2.41 14.38 3.19
N ARG A 353 -3.67 14.78 2.92
CA ARG A 353 -4.46 14.23 1.81
C ARG A 353 -5.36 15.27 1.18
N PRO A 354 -5.53 15.22 -0.15
CA PRO A 354 -6.58 15.97 -0.82
C PRO A 354 -7.97 15.58 -0.31
N VAL A 355 -8.80 16.59 -0.06
CA VAL A 355 -10.17 16.40 0.44
C VAL A 355 -11.16 17.07 -0.49
N ILE A 356 -12.24 16.37 -0.78
CA ILE A 356 -13.43 16.90 -1.46
C ILE A 356 -14.59 16.89 -0.47
N LEU A 357 -15.26 18.02 -0.31
CA LEU A 357 -16.47 18.15 0.50
C LEU A 357 -17.64 18.55 -0.40
N THR A 358 -18.78 17.87 -0.26
CA THR A 358 -20.01 18.24 -0.95
C THR A 358 -21.12 18.50 0.06
N GLY A 359 -22.03 19.43 -0.26
CA GLY A 359 -23.17 19.73 0.60
C GLY A 359 -24.06 20.83 0.02
N ILE A 360 -25.22 21.09 0.67
CA ILE A 360 -26.08 22.23 0.38
C ILE A 360 -25.81 23.27 1.46
N GLY A 361 -25.29 24.43 1.03
CA GLY A 361 -25.06 25.57 1.91
C GLY A 361 -24.26 25.19 3.14
N PHE A 362 -22.96 25.17 3.00
CA PHE A 362 -22.12 25.14 4.18
C PHE A 362 -22.50 26.36 5.02
N GLY A 363 -23.27 26.19 6.08
CA GLY A 363 -23.42 27.18 7.17
C GLY A 363 -22.02 27.64 7.53
N ALA A 364 -21.83 28.77 8.16
CA ALA A 364 -20.52 29.41 8.36
C ALA A 364 -19.41 28.40 8.58
N ILE A 365 -18.63 28.13 7.51
CA ILE A 365 -17.38 27.41 7.61
C ILE A 365 -16.45 28.31 8.40
N ARG A 366 -15.75 27.78 9.39
CA ARG A 366 -14.78 28.56 10.17
C ARG A 366 -13.72 29.15 9.24
N ASP A 367 -13.28 30.35 9.56
CA ASP A 367 -12.34 31.13 8.75
C ASP A 367 -11.06 30.34 8.45
N ASP A 368 -10.51 29.64 9.43
CA ASP A 368 -9.32 28.80 9.26
C ASP A 368 -9.45 27.74 8.17
N LEU A 369 -10.63 27.12 8.02
CA LEU A 369 -10.87 26.17 6.95
C LEU A 369 -11.21 26.90 5.65
N ALA A 370 -11.90 28.04 5.70
CA ALA A 370 -12.25 28.83 4.53
C ALA A 370 -10.99 29.28 3.77
N ASP A 371 -9.95 29.70 4.50
CA ASP A 371 -8.65 30.12 3.93
C ASP A 371 -7.88 28.99 3.23
N ARG A 372 -8.24 27.73 3.51
CA ARG A 372 -7.63 26.53 2.94
C ARG A 372 -8.49 25.84 1.90
N THR A 373 -9.54 26.53 1.42
CA THR A 373 -10.50 25.91 0.50
C THR A 373 -10.52 26.54 -0.88
N ILE A 374 -10.67 25.68 -1.87
CA ILE A 374 -11.10 26.06 -3.22
C ILE A 374 -12.59 25.79 -3.31
N ARG A 375 -13.40 26.83 -3.58
CA ARG A 375 -14.85 26.70 -3.74
C ARG A 375 -15.24 26.76 -5.21
N VAL A 376 -16.03 25.74 -5.60
CA VAL A 376 -16.61 25.66 -6.95
C VAL A 376 -18.12 25.48 -6.80
N GLU A 377 -18.88 26.33 -7.44
CA GLU A 377 -20.33 26.26 -7.46
C GLU A 377 -20.80 25.56 -8.74
N LEU A 378 -21.48 24.44 -8.57
CA LEU A 378 -21.99 23.65 -9.69
C LEU A 378 -23.36 24.16 -10.14
N THR A 379 -23.55 24.23 -11.46
CA THR A 379 -24.81 24.61 -12.08
C THR A 379 -25.83 23.48 -11.96
N ARG A 380 -27.09 23.83 -11.77
CA ARG A 380 -28.16 22.85 -11.87
C ARG A 380 -28.23 22.29 -13.30
N ILE A 381 -28.20 20.96 -13.42
CA ILE A 381 -28.35 20.29 -14.70
C ILE A 381 -29.83 20.39 -15.13
N ALA A 382 -30.10 20.95 -16.31
CA ALA A 382 -31.45 21.02 -16.86
C ALA A 382 -32.03 19.60 -17.05
N ASP A 383 -33.32 19.44 -16.92
CA ASP A 383 -33.96 18.12 -16.95
C ASP A 383 -33.75 17.40 -18.30
N GLU A 384 -33.66 18.17 -19.41
CA GLU A 384 -33.35 17.70 -20.77
C GLU A 384 -31.92 17.22 -20.95
N ASP A 385 -30.96 17.76 -20.16
CA ASP A 385 -29.54 17.43 -20.25
C ASP A 385 -29.14 16.29 -19.31
N ARG A 386 -30.06 15.79 -18.52
CA ARG A 386 -29.81 14.70 -17.60
C ARG A 386 -29.62 13.39 -18.32
N VAL A 387 -28.46 12.80 -18.14
CA VAL A 387 -28.15 11.43 -18.59
C VAL A 387 -28.35 10.44 -17.44
N THR A 388 -28.58 9.18 -17.78
CA THR A 388 -28.64 8.12 -16.77
C THR A 388 -27.26 7.89 -16.15
N ASP A 389 -27.21 7.41 -14.90
CA ASP A 389 -25.97 7.05 -14.24
C ASP A 389 -25.15 6.07 -15.07
N SER A 390 -25.79 5.08 -15.70
CA SER A 390 -25.12 4.11 -16.57
C SER A 390 -24.43 4.77 -17.76
N GLN A 391 -25.07 5.73 -18.41
CA GLN A 391 -24.49 6.48 -19.55
C GLN A 391 -23.32 7.35 -19.09
N LEU A 392 -23.47 8.05 -17.96
CA LEU A 392 -22.43 8.90 -17.39
C LEU A 392 -21.19 8.08 -17.07
N TRP A 393 -21.34 6.98 -16.33
CA TRP A 393 -20.21 6.14 -15.94
C TRP A 393 -19.57 5.42 -17.13
N ALA A 394 -20.36 5.00 -18.11
CA ALA A 394 -19.83 4.42 -19.36
C ALA A 394 -18.97 5.46 -20.12
N ARG A 395 -19.42 6.74 -20.19
CA ARG A 395 -18.67 7.83 -20.79
C ARG A 395 -17.39 8.11 -19.98
N PHE A 396 -17.48 8.23 -18.66
CA PHE A 396 -16.33 8.43 -17.80
C PHE A 396 -15.27 7.33 -17.98
N HIS A 397 -15.66 6.07 -17.92
CA HIS A 397 -14.71 4.96 -18.06
C HIS A 397 -14.04 4.90 -19.43
N ARG A 398 -14.75 5.28 -20.50
CA ARG A 398 -14.19 5.35 -21.84
C ARG A 398 -13.14 6.46 -21.98
N GLU A 399 -13.41 7.63 -21.40
CA GLU A 399 -12.53 8.81 -21.51
C GLU A 399 -11.43 8.84 -20.43
N HIS A 400 -11.58 8.09 -19.34
CA HIS A 400 -10.66 8.10 -18.20
C HIS A 400 -9.17 7.92 -18.59
N PRO A 401 -8.78 6.95 -19.45
CA PRO A 401 -7.38 6.79 -19.85
C PRO A 401 -6.80 8.06 -20.50
N ARG A 402 -7.58 8.73 -21.35
CA ARG A 402 -7.18 9.94 -22.07
C ARG A 402 -7.14 11.19 -21.19
N ILE A 403 -8.12 11.32 -20.30
CA ILE A 403 -8.15 12.39 -19.29
C ILE A 403 -6.96 12.24 -18.34
N LEU A 404 -6.68 11.02 -17.86
CA LEU A 404 -5.55 10.75 -16.98
C LEU A 404 -4.22 11.07 -17.67
N GLY A 405 -4.05 10.67 -18.95
CA GLY A 405 -2.87 11.00 -19.74
C GLY A 405 -2.65 12.53 -19.86
N ALA A 406 -3.71 13.28 -20.15
CA ALA A 406 -3.64 14.75 -20.22
C ALA A 406 -3.29 15.41 -18.86
N LEU A 407 -3.81 14.86 -17.74
CA LEU A 407 -3.42 15.33 -16.41
C LEU A 407 -1.95 15.03 -16.09
N LEU A 408 -1.42 13.90 -16.52
CA LEU A 408 -0.01 13.54 -16.34
C LEU A 408 0.90 14.41 -17.20
N ASP A 409 0.48 14.76 -18.42
CA ASP A 409 1.19 15.74 -19.25
C ASP A 409 1.25 17.11 -18.54
N ALA A 410 0.13 17.57 -17.98
CA ALA A 410 0.07 18.81 -17.20
C ALA A 410 0.91 18.74 -15.91
N ALA A 411 0.91 17.60 -15.21
CA ALA A 411 1.74 17.38 -14.01
C ALA A 411 3.24 17.43 -14.35
N SER A 412 3.66 16.88 -15.50
CA SER A 412 5.04 17.00 -15.98
C SER A 412 5.45 18.44 -16.21
N VAL A 413 4.57 19.24 -16.82
CA VAL A 413 4.82 20.69 -17.00
C VAL A 413 4.90 21.41 -15.66
N ALA A 414 4.03 21.05 -14.70
CA ALA A 414 4.08 21.61 -13.34
C ALA A 414 5.39 21.27 -12.63
N LEU A 415 5.88 20.03 -12.73
CA LEU A 415 7.19 19.63 -12.17
C LEU A 415 8.34 20.43 -12.78
N ARG A 416 8.32 20.65 -14.09
CA ARG A 416 9.36 21.44 -14.79
C ARG A 416 9.45 22.88 -14.29
N ARG A 417 8.32 23.46 -13.89
CA ARG A 417 8.22 24.84 -13.41
C ARG A 417 8.14 24.97 -11.91
N PHE A 418 8.35 23.86 -11.19
CA PHE A 418 8.12 23.83 -9.75
C PHE A 418 8.96 24.87 -9.00
N ASP A 419 10.25 24.94 -9.30
CA ASP A 419 11.17 25.87 -8.64
C ASP A 419 10.95 27.33 -9.08
N GLU A 420 10.44 27.57 -10.29
CA GLU A 420 10.07 28.89 -10.78
C GLU A 420 8.86 29.46 -10.03
N THR A 421 7.88 28.59 -9.72
CA THR A 421 6.63 28.97 -9.06
C THR A 421 6.73 29.01 -7.54
N GLU A 422 7.70 28.32 -6.93
CA GLU A 422 7.89 28.31 -5.46
C GLU A 422 8.20 29.74 -4.95
N GLY A 423 9.03 30.50 -5.66
CA GLY A 423 9.32 31.88 -5.34
C GLY A 423 8.14 32.84 -5.54
N GLU A 424 7.31 32.64 -6.57
CA GLU A 424 6.11 33.41 -6.81
C GLU A 424 5.00 33.10 -5.80
N LEU A 425 4.83 31.83 -5.42
CA LEU A 425 3.89 31.41 -4.37
C LEU A 425 4.30 31.92 -2.99
N GLU A 426 5.59 31.89 -2.64
CA GLU A 426 6.07 32.53 -1.39
C GLU A 426 5.80 34.04 -1.37
N ALA A 427 5.96 34.74 -2.49
CA ALA A 427 5.65 36.15 -2.60
C ALA A 427 4.15 36.43 -2.47
N VAL A 428 3.31 35.58 -3.07
CA VAL A 428 1.83 35.64 -2.94
C VAL A 428 1.41 35.31 -1.51
N VAL A 429 1.95 34.25 -0.89
CA VAL A 429 1.62 33.86 0.49
C VAL A 429 2.11 34.92 1.48
N LYS A 430 3.30 35.50 1.29
CA LYS A 430 3.81 36.63 2.11
C LYS A 430 2.98 37.90 1.93
N GLY A 431 2.35 38.09 0.75
CA GLY A 431 1.42 39.19 0.52
C GLY A 431 0.02 39.00 1.10
N TRP A 432 -0.33 37.79 1.50
CA TRP A 432 -1.62 37.45 2.13
C TRP A 432 -1.57 37.45 3.69
N TYR A 433 -0.37 37.48 4.27
CA TYR A 433 -0.16 37.69 5.72
C TYR A 433 0.68 38.97 5.90
N PRO A 434 0.01 40.12 6.20
CA PRO A 434 0.72 41.35 6.56
C PRO A 434 1.43 41.21 7.93
#